data_9fcd3ac865c3366162cb9f3924d02d1e
#
_entry.id   9fcd3ac865c3366162cb9f3924d02d1e
#
_cell.length_a   1.000
_cell.length_b   1.000
_cell.length_c   1.000
_cell.angle_alpha   90.00
_cell.angle_beta   90.00
_cell.angle_gamma   90.00
#
_symmetry.space_group_name_H-M   'P 1'
#
loop_
_entity.id
_entity.type
_entity.pdbx_description
1 polymer ?
#
loop_
_entity_poly.entity_id
_entity_poly.type
_entity_poly.pdbx_seq_one_letter_code
_entity_poly.pdbx_strand_id
1 'polypeptide(L)'
;AKRFSEIGEEVRQAWWLSLALSMVGMLILSNPEVFLSIAKASPEVEAKAVLYLKIIAWGLPASMAMRVMVALHNAVSRPAVITWLQISGLFLKIPLNAWLIYGGLGIEALGAPGCAIATVIINWAWMIAAGTIIYRGKFYQIFSVYEKFSMPDLHKLWTLFKLGAPIGLSYLIEVTSFAFMALFIARLGTLPLAGHQIVANLGTVLYMLPLSLSIATSTLVSQSIGADKPTLAKEVAKSSLIFTTCLCVTVGLIVWIFKYPLLDLYAPPEAVKESAVSLFLFIAFYQVFDALQVCSAFILRGYRVAFIPMWIYAISLWGGGLGGGYLLGFNVTGNIPEIIQGAKGFWLANSASLAIAAALLMTLFVKTAHQFEKEHPPVTT
;
A
#
# COMPACT_ATOMS: atom_id res chain seq x y z
N ALA A 1 -12.17 25.97 -16.95
CA ALA A 1 -11.55 27.04 -16.17
C ALA A 1 -10.59 26.44 -15.16
N LYS A 2 -9.33 26.93 -15.14
CA LYS A 2 -8.30 26.42 -14.22
C LYS A 2 -8.60 26.94 -12.81
N ARG A 3 -9.23 26.11 -11.99
CA ARG A 3 -9.63 26.44 -10.60
C ARG A 3 -8.47 26.15 -9.64
N PHE A 4 -7.35 26.84 -9.82
CA PHE A 4 -6.13 26.57 -9.04
C PHE A 4 -6.27 26.85 -7.54
N SER A 5 -7.04 27.85 -7.17
CA SER A 5 -7.27 28.19 -5.75
C SER A 5 -8.09 27.13 -5.00
N GLU A 6 -8.95 26.37 -5.71
CA GLU A 6 -9.69 25.26 -5.13
C GLU A 6 -8.75 24.11 -4.72
N ILE A 7 -7.68 23.88 -5.49
CA ILE A 7 -6.67 22.87 -5.14
C ILE A 7 -6.03 23.19 -3.79
N GLY A 8 -5.66 24.48 -3.55
CA GLY A 8 -5.10 24.87 -2.28
C GLY A 8 -6.07 24.68 -1.10
N GLU A 9 -7.36 24.95 -1.34
CA GLU A 9 -8.39 24.69 -0.34
C GLU A 9 -8.53 23.21 -0.01
N GLU A 10 -8.59 22.34 -1.02
CA GLU A 10 -8.64 20.89 -0.81
C GLU A 10 -7.41 20.36 -0.05
N VAL A 11 -6.22 20.90 -0.32
CA VAL A 11 -4.98 20.54 0.41
C VAL A 11 -5.09 20.96 1.88
N ARG A 12 -5.60 22.16 2.19
CA ARG A 12 -5.80 22.62 3.57
C ARG A 12 -6.81 21.76 4.31
N GLN A 13 -7.91 21.40 3.68
CA GLN A 13 -8.91 20.50 4.26
C GLN A 13 -8.35 19.08 4.47
N ALA A 14 -7.54 18.58 3.51
CA ALA A 14 -6.86 17.29 3.66
C ALA A 14 -5.85 17.30 4.83
N TRP A 15 -5.18 18.43 5.11
CA TRP A 15 -4.33 18.56 6.30
C TRP A 15 -5.11 18.50 7.60
N TRP A 16 -6.28 19.14 7.67
CA TRP A 16 -7.15 19.00 8.86
C TRP A 16 -7.57 17.55 9.09
N LEU A 17 -7.98 16.86 8.03
CA LEU A 17 -8.32 15.43 8.13
C LEU A 17 -7.12 14.58 8.54
N SER A 18 -5.93 14.85 7.96
CA SER A 18 -4.71 14.13 8.30
C SER A 18 -4.28 14.36 9.75
N LEU A 19 -4.46 15.58 10.28
CA LEU A 19 -4.20 15.90 11.67
C LEU A 19 -5.16 15.14 12.60
N ALA A 20 -6.47 15.14 12.31
CA ALA A 20 -7.44 14.42 13.09
C ALA A 20 -7.16 12.91 13.13
N LEU A 21 -6.87 12.31 11.97
CA LEU A 21 -6.52 10.89 11.88
C LEU A 21 -5.19 10.57 12.57
N SER A 22 -4.21 11.48 12.50
CA SER A 22 -2.94 11.28 13.20
C SER A 22 -3.09 11.33 14.71
N MET A 23 -3.97 12.18 15.24
CA MET A 23 -4.29 12.23 16.66
C MET A 23 -4.91 10.91 17.14
N VAL A 24 -5.87 10.36 16.39
CA VAL A 24 -6.44 9.04 16.68
C VAL A 24 -5.36 7.95 16.66
N GLY A 25 -4.51 7.95 15.64
CA GLY A 25 -3.40 7.00 15.54
C GLY A 25 -2.39 7.16 16.68
N MET A 26 -2.07 8.39 17.08
CA MET A 26 -1.21 8.66 18.24
C MET A 26 -1.82 8.12 19.53
N LEU A 27 -3.12 8.32 19.77
CA LEU A 27 -3.80 7.79 20.95
C LEU A 27 -3.72 6.26 20.99
N ILE A 28 -3.94 5.58 19.88
CA ILE A 28 -3.83 4.12 19.77
C ILE A 28 -2.40 3.66 20.05
N LEU A 29 -1.40 4.24 19.38
CA LEU A 29 0.01 3.84 19.53
C LEU A 29 0.63 4.26 20.88
N SER A 30 0.07 5.25 21.55
CA SER A 30 0.52 5.67 22.89
C SER A 30 0.03 4.73 24.00
N ASN A 31 -0.97 3.88 23.72
CA ASN A 31 -1.51 2.88 24.63
C ASN A 31 -1.35 1.46 24.05
N PRO A 32 -0.11 1.03 23.75
CA PRO A 32 0.13 -0.22 23.04
C PRO A 32 -0.11 -1.47 23.91
N GLU A 33 -0.18 -1.32 25.21
CA GLU A 33 -0.36 -2.39 26.18
C GLU A 33 -1.63 -3.20 25.91
N VAL A 34 -2.71 -2.53 25.40
CA VAL A 34 -4.00 -3.16 25.10
C VAL A 34 -3.87 -4.29 24.08
N PHE A 35 -3.06 -4.10 23.04
CA PHE A 35 -2.89 -5.11 21.99
C PHE A 35 -1.60 -5.93 22.14
N LEU A 36 -0.58 -5.43 22.83
CA LEU A 36 0.62 -6.23 23.13
C LEU A 36 0.34 -7.34 24.14
N SER A 37 -0.59 -7.15 25.07
CA SER A 37 -1.03 -8.20 25.99
C SER A 37 -1.57 -9.44 25.28
N ILE A 38 -2.10 -9.30 24.06
CA ILE A 38 -2.58 -10.40 23.22
C ILE A 38 -1.41 -11.18 22.62
N ALA A 39 -0.28 -10.51 22.35
CA ALA A 39 0.88 -11.12 21.70
C ALA A 39 1.68 -12.05 22.63
N LYS A 40 1.52 -11.97 23.96
CA LYS A 40 2.19 -12.79 24.97
C LYS A 40 3.72 -12.88 24.76
N ALA A 41 4.34 -11.74 24.41
CA ALA A 41 5.79 -11.66 24.25
C ALA A 41 6.50 -11.71 25.59
N SER A 42 7.83 -11.96 25.59
CA SER A 42 8.63 -11.85 26.81
C SER A 42 8.59 -10.40 27.35
N PRO A 43 8.68 -10.19 28.67
CA PRO A 43 8.62 -8.84 29.26
C PRO A 43 9.64 -7.85 28.69
N GLU A 44 10.83 -8.33 28.35
CA GLU A 44 11.88 -7.50 27.74
C GLU A 44 11.51 -7.04 26.33
N VAL A 45 10.96 -7.95 25.50
CA VAL A 45 10.51 -7.65 24.14
C VAL A 45 9.31 -6.71 24.18
N GLU A 46 8.37 -6.94 25.11
CA GLU A 46 7.19 -6.09 25.30
C GLU A 46 7.59 -4.66 25.70
N ALA A 47 8.51 -4.50 26.66
CA ALA A 47 8.99 -3.18 27.06
C ALA A 47 9.63 -2.40 25.90
N LYS A 48 10.47 -3.06 25.09
CA LYS A 48 11.09 -2.44 23.89
C LYS A 48 10.05 -2.10 22.83
N ALA A 49 9.03 -2.95 22.62
CA ALA A 49 7.94 -2.70 21.69
C ALA A 49 7.07 -1.53 22.13
N VAL A 50 6.72 -1.44 23.41
CA VAL A 50 5.99 -0.29 23.99
C VAL A 50 6.74 1.01 23.73
N LEU A 51 8.03 1.04 24.04
CA LEU A 51 8.87 2.24 23.84
C LEU A 51 8.94 2.60 22.35
N TYR A 52 9.16 1.61 21.48
CA TYR A 52 9.18 1.81 20.03
C TYR A 52 7.87 2.45 19.52
N LEU A 53 6.71 1.89 19.91
CA LEU A 53 5.41 2.36 19.47
C LEU A 53 5.09 3.76 19.99
N LYS A 54 5.42 4.06 21.25
CA LYS A 54 5.26 5.40 21.83
C LYS A 54 6.11 6.45 21.11
N ILE A 55 7.34 6.09 20.71
CA ILE A 55 8.21 7.00 19.93
C ILE A 55 7.65 7.20 18.52
N ILE A 56 7.30 6.12 17.81
CA ILE A 56 6.85 6.23 16.42
C ILE A 56 5.52 6.99 16.30
N ALA A 57 4.71 7.01 17.35
CA ALA A 57 3.48 7.79 17.43
C ALA A 57 3.71 9.27 17.10
N TRP A 58 4.83 9.84 17.56
CA TRP A 58 5.21 11.24 17.27
C TRP A 58 5.56 11.50 15.80
N GLY A 59 5.81 10.46 15.03
CA GLY A 59 6.03 10.56 13.58
C GLY A 59 4.74 10.56 12.76
N LEU A 60 3.60 10.19 13.34
CA LEU A 60 2.33 10.08 12.60
C LEU A 60 1.85 11.40 11.99
N PRO A 61 1.83 12.55 12.71
CA PRO A 61 1.39 13.81 12.12
C PRO A 61 2.23 14.19 10.89
N ALA A 62 3.55 14.04 10.99
CA ALA A 62 4.45 14.36 9.89
C ALA A 62 4.25 13.40 8.70
N SER A 63 4.10 12.11 8.94
CA SER A 63 3.89 11.11 7.90
C SER A 63 2.54 11.30 7.19
N MET A 64 1.48 11.62 7.92
CA MET A 64 0.15 11.89 7.35
C MET A 64 0.13 13.19 6.54
N ALA A 65 0.73 14.28 7.06
CA ALA A 65 0.88 15.52 6.33
C ALA A 65 1.71 15.34 5.05
N MET A 66 2.77 14.53 5.10
CA MET A 66 3.59 14.21 3.93
C MET A 66 2.79 13.49 2.84
N ARG A 67 1.84 12.60 3.20
CA ARG A 67 0.96 11.94 2.22
C ARG A 67 0.09 12.93 1.44
N VAL A 68 -0.40 13.97 2.09
CA VAL A 68 -1.15 15.05 1.41
C VAL A 68 -0.24 15.79 0.43
N MET A 69 1.01 16.07 0.81
CA MET A 69 1.97 16.72 -0.09
C MET A 69 2.34 15.83 -1.29
N VAL A 70 2.52 14.52 -1.07
CA VAL A 70 2.72 13.54 -2.16
C VAL A 70 1.55 13.56 -3.13
N ALA A 71 0.31 13.57 -2.61
CA ALA A 71 -0.89 13.61 -3.44
C ALA A 71 -0.97 14.91 -4.27
N LEU A 72 -0.63 16.06 -3.68
CA LEU A 72 -0.55 17.32 -4.40
C LEU A 72 0.47 17.27 -5.55
N HIS A 73 1.70 16.82 -5.29
CA HIS A 73 2.74 16.74 -6.31
C HIS A 73 2.37 15.79 -7.46
N ASN A 74 1.73 14.66 -7.15
CA ASN A 74 1.21 13.75 -8.16
C ASN A 74 0.09 14.42 -8.98
N ALA A 75 -0.85 15.09 -8.32
CA ALA A 75 -1.97 15.78 -8.99
C ALA A 75 -1.51 16.87 -9.94
N VAL A 76 -0.44 17.61 -9.60
CA VAL A 76 0.12 18.68 -10.44
C VAL A 76 1.22 18.18 -11.40
N SER A 77 1.34 16.87 -11.61
CA SER A 77 2.30 16.23 -12.53
C SER A 77 3.77 16.52 -12.20
N ARG A 78 4.11 16.67 -10.92
CA ARG A 78 5.50 16.87 -10.44
C ARG A 78 5.95 15.80 -9.42
N PRO A 79 5.75 14.51 -9.67
CA PRO A 79 6.12 13.45 -8.71
C PRO A 79 7.64 13.39 -8.48
N ALA A 80 8.46 13.80 -9.45
CA ALA A 80 9.92 13.76 -9.36
C ALA A 80 10.46 14.53 -8.13
N VAL A 81 9.81 15.63 -7.73
CA VAL A 81 10.21 16.42 -6.55
C VAL A 81 10.16 15.55 -5.29
N ILE A 82 9.05 14.84 -5.11
CA ILE A 82 8.86 13.95 -3.96
C ILE A 82 9.80 12.75 -4.05
N THR A 83 10.00 12.20 -5.24
CA THR A 83 10.90 11.05 -5.44
C THR A 83 12.33 11.41 -5.01
N TRP A 84 12.86 12.54 -5.44
CA TRP A 84 14.19 12.96 -5.04
C TRP A 84 14.29 13.26 -3.54
N LEU A 85 13.23 13.84 -2.97
CA LEU A 85 13.17 14.08 -1.53
C LEU A 85 13.19 12.77 -0.74
N GLN A 86 12.44 11.75 -1.17
CA GLN A 86 12.42 10.44 -0.53
C GLN A 86 13.74 9.69 -0.69
N ILE A 87 14.38 9.76 -1.86
CA ILE A 87 15.70 9.18 -2.10
C ILE A 87 16.75 9.84 -1.18
N SER A 88 16.77 11.17 -1.09
CA SER A 88 17.71 11.86 -0.19
C SER A 88 17.52 11.48 1.26
N GLY A 89 16.27 11.33 1.71
CA GLY A 89 15.96 10.88 3.06
C GLY A 89 16.35 9.43 3.32
N LEU A 90 16.32 8.55 2.31
CA LEU A 90 16.83 7.19 2.45
C LEU A 90 18.34 7.19 2.75
N PHE A 91 19.12 8.01 2.03
CA PHE A 91 20.55 8.15 2.29
C PHE A 91 20.85 8.75 3.68
N LEU A 92 20.00 9.64 4.19
CA LEU A 92 20.13 10.18 5.55
C LEU A 92 19.69 9.14 6.60
N LYS A 93 18.68 8.33 6.30
CA LYS A 93 18.15 7.35 7.24
C LYS A 93 19.14 6.23 7.55
N ILE A 94 19.93 5.80 6.58
CA ILE A 94 20.90 4.70 6.76
C ILE A 94 21.91 5.04 7.85
N PRO A 95 22.72 6.13 7.77
CA PRO A 95 23.69 6.47 8.80
C PRO A 95 23.00 6.86 10.12
N LEU A 96 21.85 7.52 10.08
CA LEU A 96 21.10 7.88 11.28
C LEU A 96 20.61 6.64 12.04
N ASN A 97 20.12 5.63 11.33
CA ASN A 97 19.74 4.35 11.91
C ASN A 97 20.98 3.65 12.53
N ALA A 98 22.08 3.57 11.80
CA ALA A 98 23.30 2.95 12.30
C ALA A 98 23.77 3.65 13.58
N TRP A 99 23.80 4.97 13.60
CA TRP A 99 24.22 5.73 14.76
C TRP A 99 23.30 5.53 15.98
N LEU A 100 22.00 5.58 15.82
CA LEU A 100 21.05 5.46 16.94
C LEU A 100 20.85 4.02 17.41
N ILE A 101 20.98 3.03 16.53
CA ILE A 101 20.84 1.60 16.89
C ILE A 101 22.07 1.10 17.60
N TYR A 102 23.27 1.37 17.06
CA TYR A 102 24.54 0.83 17.58
C TYR A 102 25.27 1.76 18.54
N GLY A 103 24.83 3.01 18.64
CA GLY A 103 25.48 4.04 19.45
C GLY A 103 26.68 4.67 18.76
N GLY A 104 27.32 5.61 19.44
CA GLY A 104 28.50 6.35 18.98
C GLY A 104 28.36 7.84 19.20
N LEU A 105 29.45 8.60 19.08
CA LEU A 105 29.50 10.04 19.31
C LEU A 105 28.87 10.50 20.65
N GLY A 106 29.02 9.69 21.71
CA GLY A 106 28.50 10.01 23.04
C GLY A 106 27.06 9.57 23.31
N ILE A 107 26.39 8.89 22.37
CA ILE A 107 25.08 8.29 22.57
C ILE A 107 25.23 6.79 22.76
N GLU A 108 24.56 6.23 23.77
CA GLU A 108 24.49 4.80 24.00
C GLU A 108 23.64 4.11 22.92
N ALA A 109 23.90 2.81 22.69
CA ALA A 109 23.13 1.99 21.76
C ALA A 109 21.67 1.87 22.18
N LEU A 110 20.77 2.43 21.41
CA LEU A 110 19.33 2.43 21.71
C LEU A 110 18.58 1.21 21.15
N GLY A 111 19.20 0.47 20.22
CA GLY A 111 18.57 -0.69 19.59
C GLY A 111 17.31 -0.32 18.80
N ALA A 112 16.24 -1.12 18.96
CA ALA A 112 14.98 -0.90 18.24
C ALA A 112 14.35 0.49 18.47
N PRO A 113 14.29 1.06 19.67
CA PRO A 113 13.87 2.45 19.89
C PRO A 113 14.66 3.48 19.08
N GLY A 114 15.97 3.26 18.86
CA GLY A 114 16.80 4.11 18.00
C GLY A 114 16.31 4.18 16.56
N CYS A 115 15.86 3.05 16.00
CA CYS A 115 15.24 3.00 14.68
C CYS A 115 13.92 3.82 14.61
N ALA A 116 13.11 3.79 15.67
CA ALA A 116 11.90 4.59 15.77
C ALA A 116 12.22 6.09 15.77
N ILE A 117 13.20 6.53 16.55
CA ILE A 117 13.66 7.93 16.60
C ILE A 117 14.14 8.38 15.24
N ALA A 118 15.00 7.60 14.55
CA ALA A 118 15.45 7.93 13.21
C ALA A 118 14.29 8.09 12.23
N THR A 119 13.30 7.21 12.30
CA THR A 119 12.11 7.27 11.44
C THR A 119 11.29 8.54 11.71
N VAL A 120 11.11 8.91 12.97
CA VAL A 120 10.40 10.15 13.35
C VAL A 120 11.14 11.38 12.82
N ILE A 121 12.46 11.46 13.03
CA ILE A 121 13.29 12.56 12.54
C ILE A 121 13.16 12.70 11.02
N ILE A 122 13.28 11.62 10.27
CA ILE A 122 13.18 11.63 8.81
C ILE A 122 11.77 12.05 8.35
N ASN A 123 10.71 11.57 8.99
CA ASN A 123 9.34 11.96 8.64
C ASN A 123 9.12 13.48 8.80
N TRP A 124 9.59 14.05 9.91
CA TRP A 124 9.52 15.50 10.12
C TRP A 124 10.40 16.28 9.15
N ALA A 125 11.63 15.80 8.89
CA ALA A 125 12.51 16.41 7.90
C ALA A 125 11.88 16.43 6.51
N TRP A 126 11.27 15.33 6.06
CA TRP A 126 10.56 15.26 4.79
C TRP A 126 9.37 16.22 4.72
N MET A 127 8.55 16.25 5.79
CA MET A 127 7.41 17.16 5.85
C MET A 127 7.86 18.64 5.76
N ILE A 128 8.87 19.02 6.53
CA ILE A 128 9.41 20.39 6.53
C ILE A 128 10.00 20.73 5.16
N ALA A 129 10.79 19.82 4.57
CA ALA A 129 11.40 20.04 3.26
C ALA A 129 10.34 20.16 2.15
N ALA A 130 9.35 19.27 2.11
CA ALA A 130 8.26 19.35 1.14
C ALA A 130 7.42 20.62 1.33
N GLY A 131 7.12 20.99 2.58
CA GLY A 131 6.44 22.24 2.90
C GLY A 131 7.22 23.48 2.45
N THR A 132 8.52 23.49 2.66
CA THR A 132 9.41 24.58 2.21
C THR A 132 9.44 24.69 0.68
N ILE A 133 9.48 23.55 -0.03
CA ILE A 133 9.42 23.51 -1.50
C ILE A 133 8.11 24.12 -2.01
N ILE A 134 6.98 23.78 -1.39
CA ILE A 134 5.67 24.32 -1.76
C ILE A 134 5.62 25.82 -1.44
N TYR A 135 6.12 26.25 -0.27
CA TYR A 135 6.10 27.65 0.16
C TYR A 135 6.97 28.56 -0.71
N ARG A 136 8.21 28.15 -1.01
CA ARG A 136 9.17 28.96 -1.79
C ARG A 136 9.04 28.78 -3.30
N GLY A 137 8.41 27.70 -3.76
CA GLY A 137 8.33 27.38 -5.18
C GLY A 137 7.35 28.26 -5.94
N LYS A 138 7.83 29.10 -6.85
CA LYS A 138 6.99 29.97 -7.70
C LYS A 138 5.85 29.24 -8.41
N PHE A 139 6.08 27.97 -8.78
CA PHE A 139 5.06 27.14 -9.41
C PHE A 139 3.87 26.86 -8.49
N TYR A 140 4.09 26.73 -7.17
CA TYR A 140 3.05 26.37 -6.21
C TYR A 140 2.24 27.58 -5.72
N GLN A 141 2.74 28.79 -5.93
CA GLN A 141 2.05 30.03 -5.52
C GLN A 141 0.67 30.16 -6.19
N ILE A 142 0.52 29.68 -7.45
CA ILE A 142 -0.77 29.71 -8.16
C ILE A 142 -1.87 28.92 -7.45
N PHE A 143 -1.53 27.96 -6.58
CA PHE A 143 -2.48 27.15 -5.82
C PHE A 143 -2.86 27.79 -4.47
N SER A 144 -2.17 28.84 -4.05
CA SER A 144 -2.46 29.60 -2.80
C SER A 144 -2.58 28.69 -1.55
N VAL A 145 -1.71 27.67 -1.46
CA VAL A 145 -1.79 26.65 -0.38
C VAL A 145 -1.58 27.28 0.99
N TYR A 146 -0.64 28.24 1.11
CA TYR A 146 -0.25 28.91 2.36
C TYR A 146 -0.74 30.35 2.50
N GLU A 147 -1.34 30.93 1.46
CA GLU A 147 -1.74 32.35 1.47
C GLU A 147 -2.97 32.61 2.35
N LYS A 148 -3.82 31.61 2.55
CA LYS A 148 -5.06 31.71 3.32
C LYS A 148 -5.11 30.63 4.38
N PHE A 149 -5.46 31.01 5.58
CA PHE A 149 -5.86 30.05 6.60
C PHE A 149 -7.33 29.70 6.38
N SER A 150 -7.63 28.42 6.21
CA SER A 150 -9.01 27.93 6.09
C SER A 150 -9.37 27.13 7.32
N MET A 151 -10.47 27.50 7.97
CA MET A 151 -11.06 26.69 9.04
C MET A 151 -11.51 25.32 8.49
N PRO A 152 -11.57 24.28 9.34
CA PRO A 152 -12.08 22.98 8.92
C PRO A 152 -13.56 23.10 8.50
N ASP A 153 -13.83 22.71 7.26
CA ASP A 153 -15.17 22.61 6.70
C ASP A 153 -15.67 21.16 6.81
N LEU A 154 -16.59 20.94 7.74
CA LEU A 154 -17.12 19.60 8.03
C LEU A 154 -17.72 18.91 6.79
N HIS A 155 -18.32 19.65 5.87
CA HIS A 155 -18.88 19.07 4.66
C HIS A 155 -17.78 18.54 3.71
N LYS A 156 -16.73 19.33 3.50
CA LYS A 156 -15.57 18.91 2.72
C LYS A 156 -14.81 17.78 3.38
N LEU A 157 -14.58 17.87 4.69
CA LEU A 157 -13.94 16.80 5.47
C LEU A 157 -14.72 15.49 5.38
N TRP A 158 -16.06 15.56 5.48
CA TRP A 158 -16.91 14.39 5.33
C TRP A 158 -16.85 13.79 3.92
N THR A 159 -16.80 14.63 2.90
CA THR A 159 -16.64 14.19 1.50
C THR A 159 -15.32 13.47 1.28
N LEU A 160 -14.21 14.01 1.79
CA LEU A 160 -12.91 13.37 1.76
C LEU A 160 -12.90 12.05 2.54
N PHE A 161 -13.49 12.04 3.74
CA PHE A 161 -13.57 10.84 4.57
C PHE A 161 -14.42 9.75 3.93
N LYS A 162 -15.58 10.11 3.35
CA LYS A 162 -16.47 9.17 2.65
C LYS A 162 -15.79 8.47 1.47
N LEU A 163 -14.88 9.15 0.79
CA LEU A 163 -14.08 8.54 -0.28
C LEU A 163 -12.87 7.77 0.30
N GLY A 164 -12.21 8.33 1.29
CA GLY A 164 -10.96 7.80 1.84
C GLY A 164 -11.17 6.57 2.74
N ALA A 165 -12.24 6.52 3.53
CA ALA A 165 -12.49 5.42 4.46
C ALA A 165 -12.63 4.05 3.75
N PRO A 166 -13.41 3.89 2.66
CA PRO A 166 -13.45 2.63 1.93
C PRO A 166 -12.09 2.25 1.32
N ILE A 167 -11.30 3.23 0.88
CA ILE A 167 -9.94 2.99 0.38
C ILE A 167 -9.05 2.47 1.52
N GLY A 168 -9.09 3.11 2.69
CA GLY A 168 -8.34 2.68 3.86
C GLY A 168 -8.74 1.28 4.34
N LEU A 169 -10.04 0.98 4.36
CA LEU A 169 -10.56 -0.35 4.68
C LEU A 169 -10.11 -1.41 3.67
N SER A 170 -10.04 -1.07 2.37
CA SER A 170 -9.50 -1.99 1.36
C SER A 170 -8.05 -2.39 1.67
N TYR A 171 -7.20 -1.42 2.04
CA TYR A 171 -5.83 -1.72 2.48
C TYR A 171 -5.78 -2.53 3.78
N LEU A 172 -6.66 -2.24 4.74
CA LEU A 172 -6.75 -3.02 5.97
C LEU A 172 -7.10 -4.48 5.68
N ILE A 173 -8.08 -4.73 4.80
CA ILE A 173 -8.49 -6.07 4.36
C ILE A 173 -7.32 -6.79 3.70
N GLU A 174 -6.59 -6.14 2.80
CA GLU A 174 -5.46 -6.69 2.08
C GLU A 174 -4.32 -7.08 3.05
N VAL A 175 -3.88 -6.16 3.91
CA VAL A 175 -2.81 -6.39 4.88
C VAL A 175 -3.19 -7.47 5.90
N THR A 176 -4.40 -7.43 6.42
CA THR A 176 -4.87 -8.43 7.40
C THR A 176 -5.07 -9.81 6.76
N SER A 177 -5.45 -9.88 5.48
CA SER A 177 -5.53 -11.15 4.75
C SER A 177 -4.16 -11.85 4.71
N PHE A 178 -3.11 -11.12 4.37
CA PHE A 178 -1.74 -11.66 4.41
C PHE A 178 -1.26 -12.02 5.81
N ALA A 179 -1.54 -11.19 6.80
CA ALA A 179 -1.15 -11.44 8.18
C ALA A 179 -1.83 -12.70 8.73
N PHE A 180 -3.13 -12.87 8.51
CA PHE A 180 -3.86 -14.06 8.93
C PHE A 180 -3.43 -15.32 8.15
N MET A 181 -3.13 -15.19 6.86
CA MET A 181 -2.56 -16.29 6.08
C MET A 181 -1.25 -16.80 6.70
N ALA A 182 -0.34 -15.89 7.09
CA ALA A 182 0.90 -16.25 7.77
C ALA A 182 0.63 -16.94 9.13
N LEU A 183 -0.35 -16.44 9.91
CA LEU A 183 -0.75 -17.06 11.18
C LEU A 183 -1.32 -18.48 11.01
N PHE A 184 -2.11 -18.71 9.97
CA PHE A 184 -2.63 -20.05 9.67
C PHE A 184 -1.53 -20.99 9.20
N ILE A 185 -0.61 -20.52 8.34
CA ILE A 185 0.55 -21.32 7.91
C ILE A 185 1.48 -21.64 9.09
N ALA A 186 1.61 -20.73 10.07
CA ALA A 186 2.39 -20.99 11.28
C ALA A 186 1.88 -22.22 12.07
N ARG A 187 0.58 -22.55 12.00
CA ARG A 187 0.00 -23.74 12.63
C ARG A 187 0.40 -25.03 11.92
N LEU A 188 0.88 -24.97 10.68
CA LEU A 188 1.40 -26.12 9.93
C LEU A 188 2.84 -26.48 10.31
N GLY A 189 3.51 -25.61 11.08
CA GLY A 189 4.88 -25.81 11.55
C GLY A 189 5.86 -24.74 11.08
N THR A 190 7.07 -24.80 11.62
CA THR A 190 8.12 -23.79 11.38
C THR A 190 8.66 -23.82 9.94
N LEU A 191 8.77 -25.00 9.36
CA LEU A 191 9.30 -25.17 8.00
C LEU A 191 8.40 -24.57 6.91
N PRO A 192 7.05 -24.87 6.85
CA PRO A 192 6.14 -24.22 5.94
C PRO A 192 6.08 -22.71 6.13
N LEU A 193 6.13 -22.24 7.38
CA LEU A 193 6.15 -20.81 7.70
C LEU A 193 7.41 -20.12 7.16
N ALA A 194 8.58 -20.71 7.36
CA ALA A 194 9.84 -20.13 6.87
C ALA A 194 9.86 -20.04 5.34
N GLY A 195 9.41 -21.07 4.63
CA GLY A 195 9.25 -21.04 3.18
C GLY A 195 8.25 -19.97 2.71
N HIS A 196 7.11 -19.87 3.39
CA HIS A 196 6.11 -18.82 3.12
C HIS A 196 6.69 -17.41 3.32
N GLN A 197 7.45 -17.16 4.40
CA GLN A 197 8.01 -15.84 4.70
C GLN A 197 8.99 -15.37 3.62
N ILE A 198 9.82 -16.25 3.08
CA ILE A 198 10.71 -15.92 1.97
C ILE A 198 9.90 -15.49 0.73
N VAL A 199 8.91 -16.31 0.36
CA VAL A 199 8.09 -16.04 -0.82
C VAL A 199 7.22 -14.79 -0.63
N ALA A 200 6.66 -14.58 0.56
CA ALA A 200 5.90 -13.39 0.89
C ALA A 200 6.76 -12.11 0.88
N ASN A 201 8.00 -12.18 1.37
CA ASN A 201 8.95 -11.07 1.30
C ASN A 201 9.27 -10.71 -0.15
N LEU A 202 9.59 -11.71 -0.98
CA LEU A 202 9.79 -11.51 -2.42
C LEU A 202 8.54 -10.89 -3.07
N GLY A 203 7.36 -11.42 -2.76
CA GLY A 203 6.07 -10.89 -3.23
C GLY A 203 5.86 -9.42 -2.88
N THR A 204 6.23 -9.02 -1.67
CA THR A 204 6.15 -7.62 -1.22
C THR A 204 7.05 -6.70 -2.06
N VAL A 205 8.26 -7.13 -2.39
CA VAL A 205 9.16 -6.37 -3.27
C VAL A 205 8.59 -6.25 -4.68
N LEU A 206 8.09 -7.35 -5.22
CA LEU A 206 7.50 -7.39 -6.56
C LEU A 206 6.24 -6.54 -6.67
N TYR A 207 5.43 -6.49 -5.61
CA TYR A 207 4.20 -5.68 -5.51
C TYR A 207 4.45 -4.18 -5.71
N MET A 208 5.65 -3.68 -5.39
CA MET A 208 5.98 -2.27 -5.57
C MET A 208 5.89 -1.83 -7.05
N LEU A 209 6.11 -2.74 -8.01
CA LEU A 209 6.01 -2.43 -9.44
C LEU A 209 4.56 -2.13 -9.87
N PRO A 210 3.59 -3.05 -9.73
CA PRO A 210 2.21 -2.77 -10.11
C PRO A 210 1.60 -1.64 -9.26
N LEU A 211 1.98 -1.50 -8.00
CA LEU A 211 1.51 -0.41 -7.14
C LEU A 211 1.93 0.97 -7.69
N SER A 212 3.20 1.15 -8.04
CA SER A 212 3.71 2.43 -8.57
C SER A 212 3.06 2.81 -9.89
N LEU A 213 2.90 1.84 -10.80
CA LEU A 213 2.20 2.04 -12.07
C LEU A 213 0.72 2.38 -11.87
N SER A 214 0.07 1.72 -10.90
CA SER A 214 -1.34 1.96 -10.57
C SER A 214 -1.58 3.36 -10.00
N ILE A 215 -0.67 3.87 -9.17
CA ILE A 215 -0.70 5.24 -8.65
C ILE A 215 -0.60 6.24 -9.82
N ALA A 216 0.35 6.04 -10.72
CA ALA A 216 0.52 6.89 -11.91
C ALA A 216 -0.74 6.83 -12.81
N THR A 217 -1.28 5.64 -13.04
CA THR A 217 -2.50 5.42 -13.81
C THR A 217 -3.68 6.17 -13.21
N SER A 218 -3.92 6.03 -11.91
CA SER A 218 -5.00 6.73 -11.20
C SER A 218 -4.89 8.25 -11.36
N THR A 219 -3.67 8.78 -11.30
CA THR A 219 -3.42 10.21 -11.50
C THR A 219 -3.76 10.66 -12.92
N LEU A 220 -3.28 9.93 -13.93
CA LEU A 220 -3.54 10.27 -15.34
C LEU A 220 -5.03 10.14 -15.71
N VAL A 221 -5.71 9.11 -15.20
CA VAL A 221 -7.16 8.93 -15.37
C VAL A 221 -7.91 10.10 -14.74
N SER A 222 -7.59 10.46 -13.49
CA SER A 222 -8.22 11.58 -12.79
C SER A 222 -7.99 12.92 -13.51
N GLN A 223 -6.79 13.15 -14.05
CA GLN A 223 -6.46 14.35 -14.82
C GLN A 223 -7.25 14.40 -16.15
N SER A 224 -7.39 13.26 -16.82
CA SER A 224 -8.16 13.16 -18.05
C SER A 224 -9.65 13.43 -17.81
N ILE A 225 -10.21 12.90 -16.72
CA ILE A 225 -11.57 13.17 -16.26
C ILE A 225 -11.75 14.67 -15.93
N GLY A 226 -10.82 15.25 -15.16
CA GLY A 226 -10.86 16.68 -14.82
C GLY A 226 -10.66 17.63 -16.01
N ALA A 227 -10.14 17.12 -17.13
CA ALA A 227 -10.00 17.85 -18.39
C ALA A 227 -11.21 17.67 -19.34
N ASP A 228 -12.30 17.04 -18.87
CA ASP A 228 -13.48 16.69 -19.65
C ASP A 228 -13.17 15.84 -20.90
N LYS A 229 -12.21 14.89 -20.76
CA LYS A 229 -11.79 13.97 -21.82
C LYS A 229 -12.04 12.50 -21.42
N PRO A 230 -13.30 12.06 -21.36
CA PRO A 230 -13.67 10.72 -20.90
C PRO A 230 -13.07 9.59 -21.75
N THR A 231 -13.01 9.78 -23.07
CA THR A 231 -12.40 8.80 -23.99
C THR A 231 -10.91 8.61 -23.69
N LEU A 232 -10.17 9.72 -23.47
CA LEU A 232 -8.75 9.64 -23.09
C LEU A 232 -8.56 8.94 -21.74
N ALA A 233 -9.41 9.20 -20.75
CA ALA A 233 -9.37 8.54 -19.46
C ALA A 233 -9.49 7.02 -19.59
N LYS A 234 -10.41 6.56 -20.45
CA LYS A 234 -10.64 5.13 -20.75
C LYS A 234 -9.46 4.51 -21.51
N GLU A 235 -8.87 5.21 -22.48
CA GLU A 235 -7.70 4.76 -23.23
C GLU A 235 -6.47 4.63 -22.34
N VAL A 236 -6.20 5.63 -21.50
CA VAL A 236 -5.14 5.61 -20.50
C VAL A 236 -5.31 4.42 -19.56
N ALA A 237 -6.51 4.21 -19.03
CA ALA A 237 -6.81 3.08 -18.15
C ALA A 237 -6.56 1.73 -18.84
N LYS A 238 -7.04 1.54 -20.08
CA LYS A 238 -6.82 0.30 -20.85
C LYS A 238 -5.34 0.05 -21.14
N SER A 239 -4.64 1.07 -21.63
CA SER A 239 -3.22 0.95 -21.96
C SER A 239 -2.38 0.64 -20.73
N SER A 240 -2.70 1.27 -19.59
CA SER A 240 -2.04 1.00 -18.32
C SER A 240 -2.30 -0.42 -17.81
N LEU A 241 -3.53 -0.93 -17.91
CA LEU A 241 -3.85 -2.32 -17.55
C LEU A 241 -3.04 -3.31 -18.39
N ILE A 242 -3.00 -3.13 -19.70
CA ILE A 242 -2.24 -3.99 -20.61
C ILE A 242 -0.75 -3.93 -20.26
N PHE A 243 -0.18 -2.73 -20.16
CA PHE A 243 1.23 -2.53 -19.85
C PHE A 243 1.62 -3.16 -18.50
N THR A 244 0.85 -2.88 -17.45
CA THR A 244 1.11 -3.41 -16.10
C THR A 244 1.02 -4.94 -16.09
N THR A 245 0.03 -5.51 -16.79
CA THR A 245 -0.13 -6.96 -16.89
C THR A 245 1.04 -7.59 -17.65
N CYS A 246 1.43 -7.05 -18.80
CA CYS A 246 2.57 -7.57 -19.58
C CYS A 246 3.86 -7.51 -18.76
N LEU A 247 4.09 -6.40 -18.06
CA LEU A 247 5.25 -6.25 -17.19
C LEU A 247 5.26 -7.30 -16.07
N CYS A 248 4.12 -7.48 -15.37
CA CYS A 248 4.03 -8.44 -14.28
C CYS A 248 4.08 -9.91 -14.73
N VAL A 249 3.58 -10.23 -15.93
CA VAL A 249 3.81 -11.54 -16.57
C VAL A 249 5.29 -11.77 -16.82
N THR A 250 5.96 -10.78 -17.39
CA THR A 250 7.41 -10.86 -17.65
C THR A 250 8.20 -11.05 -16.36
N VAL A 251 7.91 -10.25 -15.34
CA VAL A 251 8.56 -10.35 -14.02
C VAL A 251 8.24 -11.69 -13.35
N GLY A 252 6.99 -12.16 -13.41
CA GLY A 252 6.60 -13.46 -12.88
C GLY A 252 7.36 -14.62 -13.55
N LEU A 253 7.54 -14.56 -14.89
CA LEU A 253 8.34 -15.53 -15.63
C LEU A 253 9.82 -15.48 -15.21
N ILE A 254 10.40 -14.29 -15.08
CA ILE A 254 11.78 -14.11 -14.60
C ILE A 254 11.93 -14.72 -13.20
N VAL A 255 11.03 -14.43 -12.28
CA VAL A 255 11.04 -14.97 -10.91
C VAL A 255 10.94 -16.49 -10.92
N TRP A 256 10.09 -17.05 -11.77
CA TRP A 256 9.94 -18.50 -11.87
C TRP A 256 11.18 -19.18 -12.48
N ILE A 257 11.80 -18.59 -13.51
CA ILE A 257 13.03 -19.11 -14.15
C ILE A 257 14.21 -19.02 -13.19
N PHE A 258 14.37 -17.89 -12.51
CA PHE A 258 15.49 -17.61 -11.60
C PHE A 258 15.19 -17.94 -10.13
N LYS A 259 14.23 -18.83 -9.86
CA LYS A 259 13.81 -19.18 -8.50
C LYS A 259 14.96 -19.65 -7.58
N TYR A 260 15.89 -20.47 -8.10
CA TYR A 260 17.02 -20.96 -7.33
C TYR A 260 18.02 -19.85 -6.99
N PRO A 261 18.56 -19.08 -7.95
CA PRO A 261 19.40 -17.93 -7.64
C PRO A 261 18.74 -16.90 -6.69
N LEU A 262 17.44 -16.65 -6.84
CA LEU A 262 16.71 -15.75 -5.94
C LEU A 262 16.63 -16.30 -4.51
N LEU A 263 16.41 -17.62 -4.35
CA LEU A 263 16.42 -18.25 -3.04
C LEU A 263 17.80 -18.25 -2.40
N ASP A 264 18.86 -18.45 -3.19
CA ASP A 264 20.23 -18.45 -2.70
C ASP A 264 20.63 -17.09 -2.09
N LEU A 265 20.02 -15.98 -2.50
CA LEU A 265 20.21 -14.67 -1.89
C LEU A 265 19.74 -14.62 -0.42
N TYR A 266 18.77 -15.45 -0.06
CA TYR A 266 18.30 -15.58 1.33
C TYR A 266 19.13 -16.55 2.15
N ALA A 267 20.02 -17.32 1.52
CA ALA A 267 20.86 -18.36 2.15
C ALA A 267 20.08 -19.25 3.15
N PRO A 268 18.91 -19.79 2.80
CA PRO A 268 18.11 -20.59 3.71
C PRO A 268 18.71 -22.01 3.85
N PRO A 269 18.44 -22.72 4.97
CA PRO A 269 18.68 -24.15 5.07
C PRO A 269 17.97 -24.92 3.95
N GLU A 270 18.54 -26.06 3.49
CA GLU A 270 18.01 -26.80 2.32
C GLU A 270 16.54 -27.19 2.48
N ALA A 271 16.11 -27.64 3.65
CA ALA A 271 14.71 -27.98 3.92
C ALA A 271 13.76 -26.77 3.75
N VAL A 272 14.19 -25.56 4.12
CA VAL A 272 13.42 -24.31 3.91
C VAL A 272 13.40 -23.94 2.44
N LYS A 273 14.53 -24.15 1.74
CA LYS A 273 14.65 -23.91 0.29
C LYS A 273 13.65 -24.75 -0.50
N GLU A 274 13.56 -26.05 -0.22
CA GLU A 274 12.59 -26.95 -0.85
C GLU A 274 11.16 -26.50 -0.59
N SER A 275 10.83 -26.15 0.67
CA SER A 275 9.52 -25.61 1.03
C SER A 275 9.20 -24.35 0.22
N ALA A 276 10.11 -23.39 0.12
CA ALA A 276 9.94 -22.16 -0.63
C ALA A 276 9.79 -22.40 -2.13
N VAL A 277 10.66 -23.24 -2.75
CA VAL A 277 10.61 -23.58 -4.18
C VAL A 277 9.22 -24.06 -4.57
N SER A 278 8.58 -24.85 -3.72
CA SER A 278 7.23 -25.39 -3.97
C SER A 278 6.16 -24.29 -4.12
N LEU A 279 6.42 -23.07 -3.64
CA LEU A 279 5.50 -21.93 -3.68
C LEU A 279 5.80 -20.96 -4.84
N PHE A 280 6.95 -21.07 -5.51
CA PHE A 280 7.34 -20.13 -6.56
C PHE A 280 6.41 -20.10 -7.78
N LEU A 281 5.78 -21.22 -8.10
CA LEU A 281 4.78 -21.25 -9.16
C LEU A 281 3.56 -20.39 -8.79
N PHE A 282 3.14 -20.48 -7.54
CA PHE A 282 1.98 -19.72 -7.06
C PHE A 282 2.26 -18.21 -7.05
N ILE A 283 3.46 -17.76 -6.62
CA ILE A 283 3.77 -16.33 -6.63
C ILE A 283 3.86 -15.76 -8.05
N ALA A 284 4.31 -16.55 -9.04
CA ALA A 284 4.34 -16.09 -10.43
C ALA A 284 2.93 -15.80 -10.97
N PHE A 285 1.96 -16.69 -10.69
CA PHE A 285 0.55 -16.44 -11.04
C PHE A 285 -0.09 -15.35 -10.18
N TYR A 286 0.19 -15.38 -8.87
CA TYR A 286 -0.29 -14.39 -7.92
C TYR A 286 0.04 -12.98 -8.39
N GLN A 287 1.29 -12.72 -8.79
CA GLN A 287 1.77 -11.41 -9.23
C GLN A 287 0.96 -10.83 -10.40
N VAL A 288 0.49 -11.68 -11.32
CA VAL A 288 -0.31 -11.23 -12.47
C VAL A 288 -1.71 -10.80 -12.03
N PHE A 289 -2.38 -11.62 -11.20
CA PHE A 289 -3.72 -11.29 -10.71
C PHE A 289 -3.71 -10.11 -9.74
N ASP A 290 -2.68 -10.02 -8.92
CA ASP A 290 -2.45 -8.90 -8.02
C ASP A 290 -2.27 -7.57 -8.80
N ALA A 291 -1.48 -7.59 -9.87
CA ALA A 291 -1.30 -6.44 -10.74
C ALA A 291 -2.62 -5.98 -11.38
N LEU A 292 -3.41 -6.93 -11.92
CA LEU A 292 -4.72 -6.63 -12.51
C LEU A 292 -5.70 -6.04 -11.50
N GLN A 293 -5.74 -6.63 -10.31
CA GLN A 293 -6.62 -6.22 -9.22
C GLN A 293 -6.24 -4.81 -8.73
N VAL A 294 -4.96 -4.57 -8.41
CA VAL A 294 -4.48 -3.28 -7.91
C VAL A 294 -4.67 -2.19 -8.96
N CYS A 295 -4.28 -2.43 -10.21
CA CYS A 295 -4.43 -1.45 -11.28
C CYS A 295 -5.92 -1.08 -11.51
N SER A 296 -6.81 -2.07 -11.53
CA SER A 296 -8.25 -1.84 -11.68
C SER A 296 -8.84 -1.05 -10.52
N ALA A 297 -8.43 -1.34 -9.28
CA ALA A 297 -8.87 -0.61 -8.10
C ALA A 297 -8.41 0.87 -8.14
N PHE A 298 -7.16 1.11 -8.54
CA PHE A 298 -6.64 2.47 -8.66
C PHE A 298 -7.29 3.27 -9.81
N ILE A 299 -7.63 2.62 -10.92
CA ILE A 299 -8.42 3.23 -11.99
C ILE A 299 -9.78 3.66 -11.43
N LEU A 300 -10.49 2.77 -10.72
CA LEU A 300 -11.79 3.08 -10.11
C LEU A 300 -11.71 4.23 -9.09
N ARG A 301 -10.60 4.34 -8.34
CA ARG A 301 -10.33 5.52 -7.48
C ARG A 301 -10.26 6.80 -8.31
N GLY A 302 -9.66 6.75 -9.50
CA GLY A 302 -9.66 7.87 -10.45
C GLY A 302 -11.07 8.33 -10.84
N TYR A 303 -12.01 7.40 -10.96
CA TYR A 303 -13.45 7.66 -11.16
C TYR A 303 -14.21 7.95 -9.85
N ARG A 304 -13.53 8.10 -8.72
CA ARG A 304 -14.10 8.29 -7.36
C ARG A 304 -15.00 7.13 -6.89
N VAL A 305 -14.81 5.94 -7.41
CA VAL A 305 -15.52 4.73 -7.00
C VAL A 305 -14.62 3.94 -6.03
N ALA A 306 -14.98 3.91 -4.75
CA ALA A 306 -14.20 3.25 -3.71
C ALA A 306 -15.01 2.24 -2.88
N PHE A 307 -16.31 2.45 -2.70
CA PHE A 307 -17.14 1.64 -1.81
C PHE A 307 -17.35 0.21 -2.33
N ILE A 308 -17.71 0.05 -3.61
CA ILE A 308 -17.91 -1.28 -4.21
C ILE A 308 -16.59 -2.07 -4.26
N PRO A 309 -15.45 -1.51 -4.69
CA PRO A 309 -14.16 -2.17 -4.60
C PRO A 309 -13.82 -2.70 -3.21
N MET A 310 -14.10 -1.95 -2.14
CA MET A 310 -13.88 -2.39 -0.76
C MET A 310 -14.62 -3.70 -0.45
N TRP A 311 -15.89 -3.83 -0.85
CA TRP A 311 -16.66 -5.06 -0.65
C TRP A 311 -16.15 -6.23 -1.51
N ILE A 312 -15.71 -5.94 -2.74
CA ILE A 312 -15.05 -6.96 -3.58
C ILE A 312 -13.80 -7.49 -2.87
N TYR A 313 -12.97 -6.62 -2.26
CA TYR A 313 -11.82 -7.04 -1.47
C TYR A 313 -12.23 -7.89 -0.26
N ALA A 314 -13.21 -7.45 0.51
CA ALA A 314 -13.64 -8.16 1.71
C ALA A 314 -14.13 -9.59 1.37
N ILE A 315 -14.99 -9.72 0.38
CA ILE A 315 -15.56 -11.01 -0.01
C ILE A 315 -14.49 -11.91 -0.67
N SER A 316 -13.69 -11.35 -1.58
CA SER A 316 -12.67 -12.14 -2.28
C SER A 316 -11.53 -12.53 -1.36
N LEU A 317 -10.88 -11.59 -0.66
CA LEU A 317 -9.67 -11.88 0.11
C LEU A 317 -9.98 -12.57 1.45
N TRP A 318 -10.93 -12.07 2.23
CA TRP A 318 -11.27 -12.72 3.49
C TRP A 318 -12.14 -13.97 3.27
N GLY A 319 -13.17 -13.88 2.43
CA GLY A 319 -14.05 -15.03 2.13
C GLY A 319 -13.33 -16.08 1.31
N GLY A 320 -12.95 -15.75 0.06
CA GLY A 320 -12.33 -16.68 -0.87
C GLY A 320 -10.88 -17.02 -0.52
N GLY A 321 -10.04 -16.01 -0.26
CA GLY A 321 -8.61 -16.21 0.01
C GLY A 321 -8.33 -16.89 1.33
N LEU A 322 -8.76 -16.29 2.45
CA LEU A 322 -8.53 -16.86 3.78
C LEU A 322 -9.43 -18.06 4.04
N GLY A 323 -10.74 -17.96 3.76
CA GLY A 323 -11.69 -19.05 3.97
C GLY A 323 -11.36 -20.25 3.10
N GLY A 324 -11.15 -20.06 1.80
CA GLY A 324 -10.71 -21.11 0.88
C GLY A 324 -9.35 -21.68 1.25
N GLY A 325 -8.40 -20.82 1.64
CA GLY A 325 -7.08 -21.22 2.12
C GLY A 325 -7.15 -22.10 3.37
N TYR A 326 -8.04 -21.77 4.32
CA TYR A 326 -8.26 -22.57 5.50
C TYR A 326 -8.83 -23.97 5.14
N LEU A 327 -9.82 -24.02 4.25
CA LEU A 327 -10.42 -25.27 3.79
C LEU A 327 -9.40 -26.15 3.06
N LEU A 328 -8.62 -25.60 2.13
CA LEU A 328 -7.63 -26.34 1.36
C LEU A 328 -6.39 -26.68 2.19
N GLY A 329 -5.84 -25.71 2.90
CA GLY A 329 -4.58 -25.86 3.63
C GLY A 329 -4.66 -26.86 4.78
N PHE A 330 -5.79 -26.91 5.49
CA PHE A 330 -6.01 -27.84 6.59
C PHE A 330 -6.81 -29.10 6.21
N ASN A 331 -7.15 -29.27 4.93
CA ASN A 331 -7.94 -30.43 4.45
C ASN A 331 -9.23 -30.65 5.28
N VAL A 332 -9.98 -29.59 5.55
CA VAL A 332 -11.16 -29.65 6.44
C VAL A 332 -12.24 -30.61 5.92
N THR A 333 -12.36 -30.79 4.60
CA THR A 333 -13.32 -31.67 3.96
C THR A 333 -12.85 -33.13 3.91
N GLY A 334 -11.59 -33.44 4.23
CA GLY A 334 -11.01 -34.76 4.18
C GLY A 334 -10.69 -35.30 2.78
N ASN A 335 -11.09 -34.59 1.71
CA ASN A 335 -11.00 -35.06 0.32
C ASN A 335 -10.04 -34.20 -0.55
N ILE A 336 -9.26 -33.32 0.05
CA ILE A 336 -8.35 -32.45 -0.69
C ILE A 336 -7.09 -33.21 -1.09
N PRO A 337 -6.68 -33.20 -2.37
CA PRO A 337 -5.43 -33.81 -2.82
C PRO A 337 -4.21 -33.23 -2.07
N GLU A 338 -3.28 -34.06 -1.65
CA GLU A 338 -2.09 -33.65 -0.89
C GLU A 338 -1.25 -32.58 -1.57
N ILE A 339 -1.24 -32.58 -2.90
CA ILE A 339 -0.49 -31.62 -3.72
C ILE A 339 -0.92 -30.14 -3.51
N ILE A 340 -2.17 -29.92 -3.06
CA ILE A 340 -2.75 -28.61 -2.80
C ILE A 340 -3.13 -28.39 -1.33
N GLN A 341 -2.58 -29.20 -0.42
CA GLN A 341 -2.70 -29.00 1.03
C GLN A 341 -1.56 -28.12 1.57
N GLY A 342 -1.66 -27.74 2.84
CA GLY A 342 -0.66 -26.95 3.53
C GLY A 342 -0.52 -25.54 2.98
N ALA A 343 0.70 -25.00 2.98
CA ALA A 343 0.98 -23.66 2.48
C ALA A 343 0.56 -23.46 1.02
N LYS A 344 0.66 -24.50 0.18
CA LYS A 344 0.23 -24.45 -1.23
C LYS A 344 -1.26 -24.18 -1.36
N GLY A 345 -2.09 -24.76 -0.50
CA GLY A 345 -3.53 -24.53 -0.48
C GLY A 345 -3.90 -23.09 -0.18
N PHE A 346 -3.17 -22.46 0.75
CA PHE A 346 -3.34 -21.04 1.06
C PHE A 346 -2.95 -20.15 -0.12
N TRP A 347 -1.81 -20.43 -0.77
CA TRP A 347 -1.38 -19.66 -1.94
C TRP A 347 -2.31 -19.84 -3.14
N LEU A 348 -2.81 -21.06 -3.37
CA LEU A 348 -3.75 -21.35 -4.44
C LEU A 348 -5.08 -20.59 -4.23
N ALA A 349 -5.67 -20.71 -3.04
CA ALA A 349 -6.91 -20.02 -2.70
C ALA A 349 -6.76 -18.50 -2.81
N ASN A 350 -5.65 -17.97 -2.32
CA ASN A 350 -5.40 -16.52 -2.37
C ASN A 350 -5.21 -16.04 -3.82
N SER A 351 -4.47 -16.80 -4.66
CA SER A 351 -4.32 -16.47 -6.09
C SER A 351 -5.66 -16.54 -6.84
N ALA A 352 -6.48 -17.56 -6.57
CA ALA A 352 -7.81 -17.68 -7.15
C ALA A 352 -8.73 -16.52 -6.71
N SER A 353 -8.67 -16.13 -5.43
CA SER A 353 -9.45 -15.01 -4.91
C SER A 353 -9.05 -13.68 -5.53
N LEU A 354 -7.76 -13.46 -5.79
CA LEU A 354 -7.27 -12.29 -6.52
C LEU A 354 -7.73 -12.29 -7.98
N ALA A 355 -7.74 -13.46 -8.64
CA ALA A 355 -8.27 -13.57 -10.00
C ALA A 355 -9.75 -13.17 -10.06
N ILE A 356 -10.55 -13.63 -9.09
CA ILE A 356 -11.96 -13.25 -8.97
C ILE A 356 -12.08 -11.74 -8.68
N ALA A 357 -11.30 -11.20 -7.74
CA ALA A 357 -11.30 -9.77 -7.43
C ALA A 357 -10.93 -8.94 -8.65
N ALA A 358 -9.89 -9.32 -9.39
CA ALA A 358 -9.47 -8.66 -10.62
C ALA A 358 -10.59 -8.66 -11.68
N ALA A 359 -11.24 -9.81 -11.92
CA ALA A 359 -12.33 -9.93 -12.88
C ALA A 359 -13.52 -9.03 -12.50
N LEU A 360 -13.90 -9.00 -11.22
CA LEU A 360 -14.99 -8.16 -10.72
C LEU A 360 -14.66 -6.67 -10.82
N LEU A 361 -13.44 -6.27 -10.44
CA LEU A 361 -12.99 -4.88 -10.51
C LEU A 361 -12.85 -4.40 -11.97
N MET A 362 -12.34 -5.23 -12.87
CA MET A 362 -12.28 -4.92 -14.30
C MET A 362 -13.67 -4.76 -14.89
N THR A 363 -14.61 -5.64 -14.55
CA THR A 363 -16.02 -5.53 -14.99
C THR A 363 -16.66 -4.24 -14.48
N LEU A 364 -16.41 -3.91 -13.20
CA LEU A 364 -16.89 -2.66 -12.60
C LEU A 364 -16.28 -1.44 -13.31
N PHE A 365 -14.95 -1.48 -13.61
CA PHE A 365 -14.29 -0.41 -14.36
C PHE A 365 -14.91 -0.20 -15.73
N VAL A 366 -15.14 -1.27 -16.52
CA VAL A 366 -15.74 -1.16 -17.85
C VAL A 366 -17.14 -0.53 -17.79
N LYS A 367 -17.98 -0.94 -16.82
CA LYS A 367 -19.30 -0.35 -16.59
C LYS A 367 -19.20 1.12 -16.21
N THR A 368 -18.33 1.46 -15.25
CA THR A 368 -18.15 2.84 -14.78
C THR A 368 -17.65 3.75 -15.89
N ALA A 369 -16.65 3.31 -16.65
CA ALA A 369 -16.08 4.10 -17.75
C ALA A 369 -17.12 4.35 -18.86
N HIS A 370 -17.93 3.32 -19.19
CA HIS A 370 -18.98 3.46 -20.20
C HIS A 370 -20.13 4.39 -19.74
N GLN A 371 -20.53 4.29 -18.49
CA GLN A 371 -21.53 5.18 -17.91
C GLN A 371 -21.02 6.63 -17.90
N PHE A 372 -19.78 6.84 -17.46
CA PHE A 372 -19.17 8.15 -17.41
C PHE A 372 -19.05 8.79 -18.81
N GLU A 373 -18.69 8.00 -19.83
CA GLU A 373 -18.60 8.46 -21.23
C GLU A 373 -19.98 8.86 -21.80
N LYS A 374 -21.05 8.19 -21.40
CA LYS A 374 -22.43 8.55 -21.78
C LYS A 374 -22.91 9.85 -21.12
N GLU A 375 -22.56 10.06 -19.86
CA GLU A 375 -22.94 11.26 -19.09
C GLU A 375 -22.14 12.50 -19.53
N HIS A 376 -20.93 12.30 -20.10
CA HIS A 376 -20.01 13.34 -20.55
C HIS A 376 -19.60 13.06 -22.00
N PRO A 377 -20.48 13.23 -22.99
CA PRO A 377 -20.14 12.98 -24.39
C PRO A 377 -18.98 13.88 -24.82
N PRO A 378 -18.05 13.36 -25.64
CA PRO A 378 -16.92 14.15 -26.11
C PRO A 378 -17.47 15.39 -26.86
N VAL A 379 -16.91 16.55 -26.53
CA VAL A 379 -17.20 17.77 -27.26
C VAL A 379 -16.71 17.57 -28.69
N THR A 380 -17.64 17.39 -29.63
CA THR A 380 -17.29 17.34 -31.04
C THR A 380 -16.80 18.73 -31.45
N THR A 381 -15.49 18.85 -31.67
CA THR A 381 -14.82 20.03 -32.24
C THR A 381 -14.99 20.02 -33.74
#